data_b3a8a4506fda5dab6288056087f7fc79
#
_entry.id   b3a8a4506fda5dab6288056087f7fc79
#
_cell.length_a   1.000
_cell.length_b   1.000
_cell.length_c   1.000
_cell.angle_alpha   90.00
_cell.angle_beta   90.00
_cell.angle_gamma   90.00
#
_symmetry.space_group_name_H-M   'P 1'
#
loop_
_entity.id
_entity.type
_entity.pdbx_description
1 polymer ?
#
loop_
_entity_poly.entity_id
_entity_poly.type
_entity_poly.pdbx_seq_one_letter_code
_entity_poly.pdbx_strand_id
1 'polypeptide(L)'
;RVNRNGHTQPSGGRVAEYEQRRFRSGASYNRQAKRIERDLEDRQTQQVRSGALDIELTLAAGERIRTELSHKYAPQTLEQLLAPAGFLVEELLTTAAPNTYSLVLARACE
;
A
#
# COMPACT_ATOMS: atom_id res chain seq x y z
N ARG A 1 5.67 9.85 12.47
CA ARG A 1 6.38 8.69 13.05
C ARG A 1 5.85 7.42 12.38
N VAL A 2 6.76 6.61 11.86
CA VAL A 2 6.42 5.28 11.32
C VAL A 2 6.40 4.31 12.49
N ASN A 3 5.32 3.54 12.64
CA ASN A 3 5.27 2.50 13.66
C ASN A 3 6.12 1.29 13.25
N ARG A 4 6.30 0.32 14.15
CA ARG A 4 7.10 -0.90 13.91
C ARG A 4 6.64 -1.72 12.70
N ASN A 5 5.44 -1.47 12.18
CA ASN A 5 4.85 -2.16 11.03
C ASN A 5 4.91 -1.33 9.74
N GLY A 6 5.65 -0.22 9.73
CA GLY A 6 5.80 0.63 8.55
C GLY A 6 4.61 1.56 8.26
N HIS A 7 3.63 1.64 9.15
CA HIS A 7 2.49 2.54 8.97
C HIS A 7 2.81 3.92 9.54
N THR A 8 2.57 4.95 8.76
CA THR A 8 2.64 6.34 9.19
C THR A 8 1.47 6.65 10.14
N GLN A 9 1.78 7.05 11.35
CA GLN A 9 0.76 7.68 12.20
C GLN A 9 0.46 9.08 11.66
N PRO A 10 -0.83 9.48 11.59
CA PRO A 10 -1.15 10.85 11.24
C PRO A 10 -0.46 11.81 12.22
N SER A 11 0.34 12.72 11.69
CA SER A 11 0.96 13.75 12.47
C SER A 11 -0.08 14.83 12.79
N GLY A 12 -0.35 15.03 14.08
CA GLY A 12 -1.17 16.13 14.56
C GLY A 12 -2.63 15.77 14.79
N GLY A 13 -2.94 15.45 16.04
CA GLY A 13 -4.29 15.19 16.54
C GLY A 13 -4.76 13.77 16.25
N ARG A 14 -5.36 13.14 17.23
CA ARG A 14 -5.98 11.83 17.07
C ARG A 14 -7.23 11.98 16.20
N VAL A 15 -7.10 11.63 14.92
CA VAL A 15 -8.23 11.64 13.99
C VAL A 15 -9.20 10.49 14.31
N ALA A 16 -8.68 9.40 14.86
CA ALA A 16 -9.50 8.28 15.30
C ALA A 16 -8.87 7.58 16.52
N GLU A 17 -9.70 7.10 17.42
CA GLU A 17 -9.30 6.28 18.56
C GLU A 17 -9.47 4.80 18.21
N TYR A 18 -8.36 4.10 18.03
CA TYR A 18 -8.34 2.66 17.83
C TYR A 18 -7.18 2.02 18.58
N GLU A 19 -7.38 0.78 19.03
CA GLU A 19 -6.35 0.02 19.72
C GLU A 19 -5.54 -0.80 18.73
N GLN A 20 -4.31 -0.38 18.47
CA GLN A 20 -3.40 -1.06 17.52
C GLN A 20 -3.16 -2.54 17.82
N ARG A 21 -3.21 -2.93 19.10
CA ARG A 21 -3.00 -4.32 19.54
C ARG A 21 -4.10 -5.27 19.09
N ARG A 22 -5.26 -4.76 18.72
CA ARG A 22 -6.40 -5.55 18.24
C ARG A 22 -6.29 -5.93 16.78
N PHE A 23 -5.42 -5.27 16.04
CA PHE A 23 -5.20 -5.55 14.63
C PHE A 23 -4.08 -6.56 14.39
N ARG A 24 -4.30 -7.43 13.42
CA ARG A 24 -3.27 -8.28 12.84
C ARG A 24 -2.92 -7.76 11.46
N SER A 25 -1.63 -7.49 11.23
CA SER A 25 -1.12 -7.14 9.91
C SER A 25 -0.97 -8.40 9.06
N GLY A 26 -1.44 -8.36 7.84
CA GLY A 26 -1.30 -9.40 6.83
C GLY A 26 -0.79 -8.84 5.51
N ALA A 27 -0.10 -9.68 4.75
CA ALA A 27 0.30 -9.37 3.39
C ALA A 27 0.04 -10.60 2.51
N SER A 28 -0.54 -10.38 1.34
CA SER A 28 -0.80 -11.42 0.35
C SER A 28 -0.46 -10.94 -1.06
N TYR A 29 -0.05 -11.87 -1.92
CA TYR A 29 0.19 -11.56 -3.32
C TYR A 29 -1.03 -11.91 -4.16
N ASN A 30 -1.62 -10.89 -4.79
CA ASN A 30 -2.70 -11.06 -5.75
C ASN A 30 -2.11 -11.31 -7.14
N ARG A 31 -2.16 -12.56 -7.60
CA ARG A 31 -1.58 -12.95 -8.89
C ARG A 31 -2.26 -12.31 -10.09
N GLN A 32 -3.57 -12.13 -10.02
CA GLN A 32 -4.35 -11.55 -11.10
C GLN A 32 -4.06 -10.06 -11.27
N ALA A 33 -4.04 -9.33 -10.15
CA ALA A 33 -3.72 -7.91 -10.12
C ALA A 33 -2.22 -7.61 -10.13
N LYS A 34 -1.36 -8.64 -10.01
CA LYS A 34 0.11 -8.54 -9.96
C LYS A 34 0.60 -7.52 -8.93
N ARG A 35 0.07 -7.65 -7.71
CA ARG A 35 0.40 -6.74 -6.62
C ARG A 35 0.41 -7.43 -5.26
N ILE A 36 1.20 -6.91 -4.34
CA ILE A 36 1.12 -7.23 -2.93
C ILE A 36 0.04 -6.34 -2.32
N GLU A 37 -0.85 -6.95 -1.56
CA GLU A 37 -1.92 -6.30 -0.82
C GLU A 37 -1.64 -6.44 0.66
N ARG A 38 -1.62 -5.33 1.39
CA ARG A 38 -1.47 -5.31 2.84
C ARG A 38 -2.74 -4.85 3.49
N ASP A 39 -3.16 -5.62 4.48
CA ASP A 39 -4.39 -5.37 5.22
C ASP A 39 -4.10 -5.40 6.73
N LEU A 40 -4.91 -4.66 7.47
CA LEU A 40 -5.08 -4.81 8.90
C LEU A 40 -6.39 -5.56 9.11
N GLU A 41 -6.32 -6.70 9.79
CA GLU A 41 -7.47 -7.49 10.17
C GLU A 41 -7.79 -7.27 11.64
N ASP A 42 -9.05 -6.93 11.92
CA ASP A 42 -9.49 -6.78 13.30
C ASP A 42 -9.68 -8.15 13.95
N ARG A 43 -9.08 -8.36 15.11
CA ARG A 43 -9.17 -9.62 15.86
C ARG A 43 -10.47 -9.73 16.66
N GLN A 44 -11.05 -8.59 16.99
CA GLN A 44 -12.23 -8.49 17.84
C GLN A 44 -13.09 -7.33 17.36
N THR A 45 -14.38 -7.48 17.46
CA THR A 45 -15.29 -6.36 17.17
C THR A 45 -14.98 -5.18 18.07
N GLN A 46 -14.76 -4.01 17.49
CA GLN A 46 -14.48 -2.77 18.20
C GLN A 46 -15.24 -1.59 17.61
N GLN A 47 -15.47 -0.61 18.47
CA GLN A 47 -15.97 0.69 18.07
C GLN A 47 -14.80 1.67 17.95
N VAL A 48 -14.76 2.38 16.84
CA VAL A 48 -13.75 3.40 16.55
C VAL A 48 -14.46 4.75 16.43
N ARG A 49 -14.09 5.69 17.26
CA ARG A 49 -14.62 7.04 17.23
C ARG A 49 -13.61 8.02 16.66
N SER A 50 -14.05 8.82 15.70
CA SER A 50 -13.29 9.96 15.20
C SER A 50 -13.89 11.23 15.79
N GLY A 51 -13.21 11.83 16.77
CA GLY A 51 -13.65 13.09 17.38
C GLY A 51 -13.63 14.26 16.41
N ALA A 52 -12.69 14.25 15.44
CA ALA A 52 -12.58 15.32 14.45
C ALA A 52 -13.73 15.32 13.42
N LEU A 53 -14.28 14.15 13.11
CA LEU A 53 -15.36 13.99 12.13
C LEU A 53 -16.73 13.73 12.78
N ASP A 54 -16.77 13.60 14.11
CA ASP A 54 -17.95 13.23 14.89
C ASP A 54 -18.67 11.98 14.35
N ILE A 55 -17.87 10.98 13.94
CA ILE A 55 -18.38 9.70 13.47
C ILE A 55 -17.92 8.56 14.36
N GLU A 56 -18.77 7.56 14.48
CA GLU A 56 -18.49 6.31 15.15
C GLU A 56 -18.64 5.17 14.15
N LEU A 57 -17.62 4.30 14.08
CA LEU A 57 -17.59 3.14 13.20
C LEU A 57 -17.46 1.88 14.04
N THR A 58 -18.20 0.85 13.66
CA THR A 58 -18.04 -0.48 14.22
C THR A 58 -17.24 -1.34 13.25
N LEU A 59 -16.09 -1.82 13.69
CA LEU A 59 -15.27 -2.79 12.96
C LEU A 59 -15.59 -4.19 13.52
N ALA A 60 -16.08 -5.06 12.67
CA ALA A 60 -16.38 -6.44 13.06
C ALA A 60 -15.10 -7.27 13.15
N ALA A 61 -15.10 -8.30 14.02
CA ALA A 61 -14.02 -9.27 14.06
C ALA A 61 -13.83 -9.93 12.68
N GLY A 62 -12.58 -9.97 12.19
CA GLY A 62 -12.24 -10.47 10.84
C GLY A 62 -12.41 -9.44 9.72
N GLU A 63 -12.91 -8.26 10.01
CA GLU A 63 -12.98 -7.17 9.03
C GLU A 63 -11.58 -6.68 8.67
N ARG A 64 -11.35 -6.43 7.38
CA ARG A 64 -10.04 -6.04 6.87
C ARG A 64 -10.05 -4.61 6.36
N ILE A 65 -9.05 -3.87 6.77
CA ILE A 65 -8.77 -2.52 6.28
C ILE A 65 -7.55 -2.60 5.37
N ARG A 66 -7.71 -2.29 4.10
CA ARG A 66 -6.58 -2.23 3.17
C ARG A 66 -5.73 -1.01 3.46
N THR A 67 -4.43 -1.24 3.71
CA THR A 67 -3.50 -0.18 4.10
C THR A 67 -2.51 0.16 3.02
N GLU A 68 -2.15 -0.81 2.18
CA GLU A 68 -1.10 -0.63 1.17
C GLU A 68 -1.32 -1.57 -0.02
N LEU A 69 -1.05 -1.04 -1.20
CA LEU A 69 -0.92 -1.80 -2.45
C LEU A 69 0.47 -1.57 -3.03
N SER A 70 1.15 -2.65 -3.40
CA SER A 70 2.45 -2.59 -4.06
C SER A 70 2.39 -3.37 -5.36
N HIS A 71 2.18 -2.66 -6.47
CA HIS A 71 2.15 -3.25 -7.79
C HIS A 71 3.53 -3.74 -8.20
N LYS A 72 3.58 -4.92 -8.84
CA LYS A 72 4.79 -5.55 -9.34
C LYS A 72 4.74 -5.58 -10.86
N TYR A 73 5.75 -5.02 -11.50
CA TYR A 73 5.79 -4.87 -12.94
C TYR A 73 6.94 -5.68 -13.53
N ALA A 74 6.65 -6.41 -14.61
CA ALA A 74 7.69 -6.91 -15.50
C ALA A 74 8.18 -5.76 -16.41
N PRO A 75 9.41 -5.83 -16.96
CA PRO A 75 9.94 -4.79 -17.86
C PRO A 75 9.00 -4.44 -19.02
N GLN A 76 8.44 -5.44 -19.67
CA GLN A 76 7.49 -5.25 -20.79
C GLN A 76 6.19 -4.55 -20.35
N THR A 77 5.74 -4.81 -19.12
CA THR A 77 4.55 -4.16 -18.56
C THR A 77 4.81 -2.68 -18.30
N LEU A 78 6.02 -2.31 -17.88
CA LEU A 78 6.40 -0.91 -17.68
C LEU A 78 6.36 -0.12 -19.00
N GLU A 79 6.89 -0.68 -20.07
CA GLU A 79 6.82 -0.06 -21.41
C GLU A 79 5.38 0.12 -21.86
N GLN A 80 4.54 -0.90 -21.69
CA GLN A 80 3.11 -0.85 -22.04
C GLN A 80 2.32 0.18 -21.23
N LEU A 81 2.72 0.46 -20.00
CA LEU A 81 2.11 1.49 -19.17
C LEU A 81 2.59 2.90 -19.54
N LEU A 82 3.88 3.04 -19.79
CA LEU A 82 4.51 4.34 -20.01
C LEU A 82 4.26 4.90 -21.41
N ALA A 83 4.27 4.06 -22.44
CA ALA A 83 4.07 4.50 -23.82
C ALA A 83 2.74 5.23 -24.07
N PRO A 84 1.57 4.69 -23.64
CA PRO A 84 0.29 5.40 -23.77
C PRO A 84 0.21 6.69 -22.96
N ALA A 85 0.99 6.79 -21.88
CA ALA A 85 1.10 7.99 -21.06
C ALA A 85 2.04 9.05 -21.63
N GLY A 86 2.63 8.81 -22.81
CA GLY A 86 3.53 9.74 -23.48
C GLY A 86 4.99 9.67 -23.01
N PHE A 87 5.44 8.51 -22.52
CA PHE A 87 6.82 8.31 -22.11
C PHE A 87 7.50 7.21 -22.91
N LEU A 88 8.74 7.46 -23.26
CA LEU A 88 9.65 6.47 -23.86
C LEU A 88 10.66 6.02 -22.81
N VAL A 89 10.75 4.71 -22.59
CA VAL A 89 11.78 4.13 -21.72
C VAL A 89 13.12 4.22 -22.41
N GLU A 90 14.08 4.94 -21.82
CA GLU A 90 15.43 5.08 -22.31
C GLU A 90 16.37 4.04 -21.68
N GLU A 91 16.21 3.79 -20.39
CA GLU A 91 17.07 2.88 -19.67
C GLU A 91 16.30 2.18 -18.53
N LEU A 92 16.61 0.91 -18.34
CA LEU A 92 16.13 0.09 -17.23
C LEU A 92 17.35 -0.46 -16.48
N LEU A 93 17.56 0.03 -15.26
CA LEU A 93 18.63 -0.41 -14.38
C LEU A 93 18.05 -1.38 -13.34
N THR A 94 18.50 -2.62 -13.34
CA THR A 94 18.01 -3.65 -12.42
C THR A 94 19.13 -4.13 -11.53
N THR A 95 18.86 -4.23 -10.22
CA THR A 95 19.81 -4.81 -9.27
C THR A 95 19.90 -6.33 -9.44
N ALA A 96 21.02 -6.91 -9.00
CA ALA A 96 21.20 -8.35 -8.99
C ALA A 96 20.31 -9.05 -7.94
N ALA A 97 19.99 -10.34 -8.21
CA ALA A 97 19.33 -11.21 -7.25
C ALA A 97 20.13 -11.30 -5.92
N PRO A 98 19.48 -11.57 -4.75
CA PRO A 98 18.10 -12.01 -4.60
C PRO A 98 17.08 -10.88 -4.48
N ASN A 99 17.48 -9.66 -4.18
CA ASN A 99 16.59 -8.53 -3.94
C ASN A 99 16.55 -7.62 -5.16
N THR A 100 15.86 -8.05 -6.20
CA THR A 100 15.76 -7.30 -7.45
C THR A 100 14.74 -6.18 -7.36
N TYR A 101 15.17 -4.98 -7.71
CA TYR A 101 14.33 -3.85 -8.05
C TYR A 101 14.90 -3.13 -9.28
N SER A 102 14.08 -2.35 -9.94
CA SER A 102 14.49 -1.64 -11.14
C SER A 102 14.24 -0.14 -11.02
N LEU A 103 15.16 0.63 -11.58
CA LEU A 103 14.97 2.05 -11.85
C LEU A 103 14.73 2.22 -13.33
N VAL A 104 13.73 3.00 -13.68
CA VAL A 104 13.37 3.30 -15.06
C VAL A 104 13.69 4.76 -15.34
N LEU A 105 14.51 5.01 -16.33
CA LEU A 105 14.70 6.32 -16.92
C LEU A 105 13.78 6.42 -18.13
N ALA A 106 12.82 7.33 -18.06
CA ALA A 106 11.88 7.56 -19.14
C ALA A 106 11.87 9.04 -19.55
N ARG A 107 11.79 9.28 -20.86
CA ARG A 107 11.69 10.61 -21.42
C ARG A 107 10.27 10.89 -21.89
N ALA A 108 9.76 12.08 -21.60
CA ALA A 108 8.49 12.53 -22.14
C ALA A 108 8.59 12.72 -23.65
N CYS A 109 7.64 12.17 -24.39
CA CYS A 109 7.50 12.39 -25.82
C CYS A 109 6.63 13.64 -26.04
N GLU A 110 7.09 14.49 -26.94
CA GLU A 110 6.31 15.62 -27.41
C GLU A 110 5.21 15.20 -28.40
#